data_9e2f8f150544e99c89b68444f49a925a
#
_entry.id   9e2f8f150544e99c89b68444f49a925a
#
_cell.length_a   1.000
_cell.length_b   1.000
_cell.length_c   1.000
_cell.angle_alpha   90.00
_cell.angle_beta   90.00
_cell.angle_gamma   90.00
#
_symmetry.space_group_name_H-M   'P 1'
#
loop_
_entity.id
_entity.type
_entity.pdbx_description
1 polymer ?
#
loop_
_entity_poly.entity_id
_entity_poly.type
_entity_poly.pdbx_seq_one_letter_code
_entity_poly.pdbx_strand_id
1 'polypeptide(L)'
;GQNENTAWGFTNSMVDDVDFFIETLNPKNSNQYKHGDTWKDIEVIEETIPLKNGKDTTVVIRLTHHGPIISDIHSLLKDRDIAMSMSWTGHWVTTEMDAWVKLTTMRNWDDFTDGVELFGVPGQNIVYADVNGNIGWRPAVYVPIRREGFSMIPRPGDDPAFDWKGQVPFEDMPFLFNPDKGFISTANNRTIGNDFPYYISGLWADPSRAALIKKRLENLNEMTVDDMKSIQLDYTSEFAKEILPHILNLETGNETGRLKRSFKFLREWDGVEHADSEATLIFHAIMRNLVTNIYGDELSLLGQNYLDAYVGLKYLVDRRLRQVFTNGKS
;
A
#
# COMPACT_ATOMS: atom_id res chain seq x y z
N GLY A 1 13.09 16.31 2.94
CA GLY A 1 14.33 16.93 3.44
C GLY A 1 14.95 17.86 2.42
N GLN A 2 15.98 18.57 2.83
CA GLN A 2 16.78 19.43 1.96
C GLN A 2 18.19 19.60 2.52
N ASN A 3 19.13 19.90 1.64
CA ASN A 3 20.48 20.39 1.95
C ASN A 3 20.78 21.65 1.11
N GLU A 4 22.04 22.06 1.00
CA GLU A 4 22.43 23.25 0.24
C GLU A 4 22.19 23.14 -1.28
N ASN A 5 22.14 21.93 -1.82
CA ASN A 5 22.09 21.68 -3.27
C ASN A 5 20.78 21.08 -3.72
N THR A 6 20.09 20.34 -2.85
CA THR A 6 18.97 19.46 -3.23
C THR A 6 17.84 19.47 -2.21
N ALA A 7 16.64 19.11 -2.67
CA ALA A 7 15.47 18.84 -1.83
C ALA A 7 14.82 17.53 -2.26
N TRP A 8 14.17 16.83 -1.32
CA TRP A 8 13.49 15.57 -1.58
C TRP A 8 12.26 15.35 -0.71
N GLY A 9 11.34 14.52 -1.18
CA GLY A 9 10.13 14.13 -0.48
C GLY A 9 9.79 12.65 -0.72
N PHE A 10 9.02 12.06 0.20
CA PHE A 10 8.68 10.63 0.19
C PHE A 10 7.19 10.39 0.18
N THR A 11 6.78 9.35 -0.55
CA THR A 11 5.49 8.68 -0.37
C THR A 11 5.68 7.17 -0.46
N ASN A 12 4.85 6.38 0.24
CA ASN A 12 4.91 4.92 0.09
C ASN A 12 4.66 4.54 -1.38
N SER A 13 5.51 3.66 -1.91
CA SER A 13 5.45 3.21 -3.31
C SER A 13 4.34 2.21 -3.57
N MET A 14 3.74 1.63 -2.53
CA MET A 14 2.71 0.58 -2.62
C MET A 14 3.17 -0.65 -3.41
N VAL A 15 4.46 -0.89 -3.41
CA VAL A 15 5.04 -2.08 -4.03
C VAL A 15 4.60 -3.33 -3.27
N ASP A 16 4.38 -4.39 -4.01
CA ASP A 16 4.06 -5.71 -3.49
C ASP A 16 5.36 -6.47 -3.24
N ASP A 17 5.88 -6.33 -2.01
CA ASP A 17 7.17 -6.86 -1.55
C ASP A 17 7.04 -8.04 -0.59
N VAL A 18 5.83 -8.60 -0.48
CA VAL A 18 5.50 -9.72 0.42
C VAL A 18 4.72 -10.79 -0.32
N ASP A 19 5.09 -12.06 -0.12
CA ASP A 19 4.30 -13.22 -0.53
C ASP A 19 4.05 -14.16 0.66
N PHE A 20 2.92 -14.86 0.60
CA PHE A 20 2.56 -15.90 1.55
C PHE A 20 2.56 -17.26 0.88
N PHE A 21 3.11 -18.27 1.57
CA PHE A 21 3.22 -19.62 1.06
C PHE A 21 2.54 -20.62 2.02
N ILE A 22 1.72 -21.51 1.45
CA ILE A 22 1.15 -22.62 2.20
C ILE A 22 2.15 -23.78 2.16
N GLU A 23 2.77 -24.05 3.28
CA GLU A 23 3.79 -25.08 3.41
C GLU A 23 3.16 -26.45 3.64
N THR A 24 3.65 -27.45 2.96
CA THR A 24 3.29 -28.85 3.19
C THR A 24 4.22 -29.46 4.23
N LEU A 25 3.75 -29.63 5.47
CA LEU A 25 4.53 -30.23 6.54
C LEU A 25 4.60 -31.75 6.38
N ASN A 26 5.73 -32.35 6.79
CA ASN A 26 5.92 -33.79 6.79
C ASN A 26 5.03 -34.45 7.86
N PRO A 27 4.07 -35.32 7.48
CA PRO A 27 3.16 -35.95 8.46
C PRO A 27 3.85 -36.90 9.46
N LYS A 28 5.12 -37.27 9.18
CA LYS A 28 5.92 -38.13 10.07
C LYS A 28 6.90 -37.31 10.93
N ASN A 29 7.15 -36.04 10.55
CA ASN A 29 8.07 -35.15 11.25
C ASN A 29 7.66 -33.69 11.03
N SER A 30 6.91 -33.10 11.93
CA SER A 30 6.41 -31.72 11.84
C SER A 30 7.52 -30.64 11.79
N ASN A 31 8.77 -31.01 12.00
CA ASN A 31 9.92 -30.13 11.84
C ASN A 31 10.51 -30.19 10.42
N GLN A 32 9.80 -30.75 9.46
CA GLN A 32 10.18 -30.78 8.06
C GLN A 32 9.04 -30.26 7.19
N TYR A 33 9.38 -29.59 6.11
CA TYR A 33 8.49 -29.13 5.05
C TYR A 33 8.92 -29.63 3.70
N LYS A 34 7.97 -29.77 2.76
CA LYS A 34 8.24 -30.24 1.41
C LYS A 34 8.69 -29.08 0.53
N HIS A 35 9.71 -29.30 -0.32
CA HIS A 35 10.12 -28.41 -1.39
C HIS A 35 10.53 -29.22 -2.62
N GLY A 36 9.75 -29.12 -3.67
CA GLY A 36 9.85 -30.07 -4.81
C GLY A 36 9.63 -31.50 -4.35
N ASP A 37 10.56 -32.36 -4.68
CA ASP A 37 10.50 -33.80 -4.32
C ASP A 37 11.22 -34.13 -2.99
N THR A 38 11.68 -33.11 -2.25
CA THR A 38 12.49 -33.30 -1.04
C THR A 38 11.84 -32.74 0.22
N TRP A 39 12.17 -33.37 1.37
CA TRP A 39 11.86 -32.82 2.68
C TRP A 39 13.06 -32.01 3.18
N LYS A 40 12.81 -30.76 3.58
CA LYS A 40 13.80 -29.86 4.20
C LYS A 40 13.46 -29.65 5.67
N ASP A 41 14.49 -29.53 6.50
CA ASP A 41 14.30 -29.22 7.92
C ASP A 41 13.87 -27.77 8.10
N ILE A 42 12.91 -27.56 9.03
CA ILE A 42 12.52 -26.23 9.51
C ILE A 42 13.61 -25.73 10.45
N GLU A 43 14.12 -24.53 10.21
CA GLU A 43 14.98 -23.86 11.16
C GLU A 43 14.13 -23.35 12.34
N VAL A 44 14.62 -23.60 13.57
CA VAL A 44 13.92 -23.19 14.79
C VAL A 44 14.82 -22.24 15.57
N ILE A 45 14.33 -21.02 15.80
CA ILE A 45 14.98 -19.99 16.61
C ILE A 45 14.19 -19.81 17.89
N GLU A 46 14.85 -19.89 19.05
CA GLU A 46 14.27 -19.60 20.35
C GLU A 46 14.81 -18.27 20.87
N GLU A 47 13.91 -17.30 21.05
CA GLU A 47 14.25 -15.98 21.59
C GLU A 47 13.62 -15.77 22.96
N THR A 48 14.45 -15.50 23.95
CA THR A 48 13.99 -15.19 25.31
C THR A 48 13.85 -13.69 25.50
N ILE A 49 12.63 -13.25 25.78
CA ILE A 49 12.28 -11.84 25.98
C ILE A 49 12.10 -11.59 27.49
N PRO A 50 12.97 -10.80 28.13
CA PRO A 50 12.82 -10.42 29.52
C PRO A 50 11.61 -9.47 29.69
N LEU A 51 10.70 -9.82 30.59
CA LEU A 51 9.53 -9.00 30.90
C LEU A 51 9.77 -8.13 32.12
N LYS A 52 9.20 -6.94 32.15
CA LYS A 52 9.30 -5.96 33.23
C LYS A 52 8.84 -6.51 34.59
N ASN A 53 7.98 -7.52 34.62
CA ASN A 53 7.50 -8.18 35.83
C ASN A 53 8.47 -9.26 36.38
N GLY A 54 9.67 -9.39 35.83
CA GLY A 54 10.70 -10.35 36.24
C GLY A 54 10.44 -11.80 35.80
N LYS A 55 9.50 -12.03 34.90
CA LYS A 55 9.30 -13.32 34.23
C LYS A 55 9.72 -13.19 32.76
N ASP A 56 10.61 -14.09 32.34
CA ASP A 56 10.98 -14.15 30.93
C ASP A 56 9.92 -14.93 30.15
N THR A 57 9.75 -14.60 28.89
CA THR A 57 8.98 -15.40 27.94
C THR A 57 9.83 -15.83 26.79
N THR A 58 9.67 -17.07 26.31
CA THR A 58 10.38 -17.58 25.14
C THR A 58 9.41 -17.59 23.96
N VAL A 59 9.88 -17.02 22.86
CA VAL A 59 9.18 -17.08 21.56
C VAL A 59 9.95 -18.08 20.69
N VAL A 60 9.21 -19.03 20.13
CA VAL A 60 9.73 -20.00 19.17
C VAL A 60 9.36 -19.55 17.77
N ILE A 61 10.35 -19.33 16.92
CA ILE A 61 10.18 -18.90 15.52
C ILE A 61 10.61 -20.06 14.64
N ARG A 62 9.68 -20.52 13.80
CA ARG A 62 9.96 -21.58 12.81
C ARG A 62 10.12 -20.95 11.44
N LEU A 63 11.19 -21.28 10.73
CA LEU A 63 11.47 -20.72 9.40
C LEU A 63 11.58 -21.80 8.35
N THR A 64 10.96 -21.54 7.21
CA THR A 64 11.24 -22.23 5.95
C THR A 64 12.19 -21.39 5.10
N HIS A 65 12.53 -21.83 3.89
CA HIS A 65 13.31 -21.01 2.96
C HIS A 65 12.53 -19.78 2.44
N HIS A 66 11.20 -19.76 2.59
CA HIS A 66 10.38 -18.58 2.30
C HIS A 66 10.39 -17.55 3.43
N GLY A 67 10.74 -17.97 4.66
CA GLY A 67 10.76 -17.11 5.84
C GLY A 67 9.98 -17.67 7.02
N PRO A 68 9.59 -16.83 8.00
CA PRO A 68 8.91 -17.28 9.22
C PRO A 68 7.51 -17.83 8.92
N ILE A 69 7.14 -18.91 9.64
CA ILE A 69 5.79 -19.48 9.63
C ILE A 69 4.90 -18.60 10.51
N ILE A 70 4.21 -17.66 9.90
CA ILE A 70 3.37 -16.67 10.59
C ILE A 70 2.05 -17.23 11.11
N SER A 71 1.57 -18.35 10.57
CA SER A 71 0.35 -18.99 11.05
C SER A 71 0.43 -19.42 12.53
N ASP A 72 1.64 -19.61 13.07
CA ASP A 72 1.85 -19.98 14.45
C ASP A 72 1.37 -18.90 15.45
N ILE A 73 1.41 -17.62 15.02
CA ILE A 73 1.09 -16.47 15.88
C ILE A 73 -0.09 -15.63 15.37
N HIS A 74 -0.45 -15.75 14.09
CA HIS A 74 -1.49 -14.92 13.48
C HIS A 74 -2.88 -15.27 14.03
N SER A 75 -3.60 -14.28 14.56
CA SER A 75 -4.86 -14.49 15.28
C SER A 75 -5.95 -15.24 14.52
N LEU A 76 -5.98 -15.15 13.19
CA LEU A 76 -6.93 -15.86 12.31
C LEU A 76 -6.47 -17.27 11.90
N LEU A 77 -5.19 -17.59 12.08
CA LEU A 77 -4.57 -18.81 11.53
C LEU A 77 -4.06 -19.78 12.60
N LYS A 78 -3.66 -19.28 13.78
CA LYS A 78 -2.98 -20.06 14.84
C LYS A 78 -3.74 -21.32 15.34
N ASP A 79 -5.06 -21.32 15.18
CA ASP A 79 -5.92 -22.42 15.59
C ASP A 79 -6.38 -23.28 14.39
N ARG A 80 -5.75 -23.10 13.21
CA ARG A 80 -6.04 -23.84 11.98
C ARG A 80 -4.90 -24.79 11.67
N ASP A 81 -5.24 -25.91 11.05
CA ASP A 81 -4.25 -26.86 10.53
C ASP A 81 -3.66 -26.35 9.21
N ILE A 82 -2.88 -25.30 9.32
CA ILE A 82 -2.21 -24.64 8.19
C ILE A 82 -0.86 -24.11 8.62
N ALA A 83 0.18 -24.39 7.84
CA ALA A 83 1.48 -23.75 7.98
C ALA A 83 1.64 -22.71 6.86
N MET A 84 1.60 -21.44 7.21
CA MET A 84 1.75 -20.33 6.27
C MET A 84 3.01 -19.55 6.59
N SER A 85 3.97 -19.57 5.68
CA SER A 85 5.19 -18.76 5.77
C SER A 85 5.03 -17.42 5.04
N MET A 86 5.88 -16.45 5.41
CA MET A 86 5.90 -15.11 4.83
C MET A 86 7.29 -14.81 4.24
N SER A 87 7.35 -14.61 2.94
CA SER A 87 8.52 -14.07 2.27
C SER A 87 8.37 -12.55 2.11
N TRP A 88 9.33 -11.80 2.63
CA TRP A 88 9.32 -10.35 2.59
C TRP A 88 10.72 -9.81 2.27
N THR A 89 10.81 -8.84 1.38
CA THR A 89 12.12 -8.22 1.04
C THR A 89 12.83 -7.62 2.26
N GLY A 90 12.08 -7.25 3.30
CA GLY A 90 12.63 -6.79 4.57
C GLY A 90 13.34 -7.88 5.41
N HIS A 91 13.27 -9.16 5.00
CA HIS A 91 14.11 -10.21 5.59
C HIS A 91 15.51 -10.27 4.96
N TRP A 92 15.72 -9.56 3.86
CA TRP A 92 17.05 -9.46 3.25
C TRP A 92 17.92 -8.47 4.04
N VAL A 93 19.22 -8.69 4.01
CA VAL A 93 20.15 -7.71 4.55
C VAL A 93 20.20 -6.52 3.58
N THR A 94 19.82 -5.36 4.06
CA THR A 94 19.67 -4.13 3.28
C THR A 94 20.51 -2.99 3.86
N THR A 95 20.70 -1.92 3.11
CA THR A 95 21.66 -0.84 3.40
C THR A 95 20.97 0.54 3.48
N GLU A 96 19.75 0.61 4.03
CA GLU A 96 18.98 1.85 4.13
C GLU A 96 19.71 2.96 4.90
N MET A 97 20.54 2.61 5.88
CA MET A 97 21.32 3.61 6.61
C MET A 97 22.38 4.26 5.70
N ASP A 98 23.04 3.49 4.83
CA ASP A 98 23.98 4.01 3.85
C ASP A 98 23.24 4.84 2.78
N ALA A 99 22.06 4.38 2.35
CA ALA A 99 21.16 5.13 1.47
C ALA A 99 20.83 6.51 2.08
N TRP A 100 20.45 6.55 3.35
CA TRP A 100 20.14 7.81 4.05
C TRP A 100 21.33 8.75 4.10
N VAL A 101 22.54 8.25 4.41
CA VAL A 101 23.77 9.08 4.43
C VAL A 101 24.02 9.66 3.04
N LYS A 102 23.91 8.86 1.97
CA LYS A 102 24.05 9.36 0.59
C LYS A 102 22.99 10.39 0.23
N LEU A 103 21.71 10.11 0.49
CA LEU A 103 20.60 11.01 0.17
C LEU A 103 20.68 12.34 0.93
N THR A 104 21.15 12.34 2.19
CA THR A 104 21.30 13.61 2.95
C THR A 104 22.50 14.44 2.51
N THR A 105 23.48 13.84 1.83
CA THR A 105 24.71 14.51 1.36
C THR A 105 24.77 14.68 -0.15
N MET A 106 23.74 14.26 -0.89
CA MET A 106 23.66 14.34 -2.36
C MET A 106 23.74 15.78 -2.86
N ARG A 107 24.30 15.97 -4.05
CA ARG A 107 24.49 17.29 -4.68
C ARG A 107 23.83 17.39 -6.06
N ASN A 108 23.51 16.25 -6.67
CA ASN A 108 23.01 16.15 -8.04
C ASN A 108 22.18 14.86 -8.22
N TRP A 109 21.67 14.66 -9.45
CA TRP A 109 20.87 13.50 -9.81
C TRP A 109 21.62 12.17 -9.72
N ASP A 110 22.91 12.15 -10.02
CA ASP A 110 23.70 10.92 -9.95
C ASP A 110 23.91 10.48 -8.50
N ASP A 111 24.29 11.41 -7.61
CA ASP A 111 24.35 11.15 -6.16
C ASP A 111 23.00 10.66 -5.61
N PHE A 112 21.89 11.24 -6.08
CA PHE A 112 20.53 10.82 -5.73
C PHE A 112 20.27 9.37 -6.17
N THR A 113 20.58 9.05 -7.42
CA THR A 113 20.39 7.72 -8.00
C THR A 113 21.18 6.66 -7.24
N ASP A 114 22.43 6.94 -6.94
CA ASP A 114 23.31 6.07 -6.13
C ASP A 114 22.77 5.84 -4.71
N GLY A 115 22.12 6.85 -4.12
CA GLY A 115 21.49 6.72 -2.80
C GLY A 115 20.22 5.88 -2.86
N VAL A 116 19.39 6.07 -3.89
CA VAL A 116 18.15 5.32 -4.09
C VAL A 116 18.41 3.84 -4.32
N GLU A 117 19.48 3.49 -5.05
CA GLU A 117 19.85 2.10 -5.33
C GLU A 117 20.10 1.27 -4.07
N LEU A 118 20.60 1.90 -3.01
CA LEU A 118 20.87 1.26 -1.73
C LEU A 118 19.63 1.07 -0.84
N PHE A 119 18.48 1.65 -1.24
CA PHE A 119 17.28 1.66 -0.42
C PHE A 119 16.33 0.53 -0.84
N GLY A 120 16.20 -0.50 0.00
CA GLY A 120 15.39 -1.69 -0.31
C GLY A 120 14.01 -1.69 0.32
N VAL A 121 13.88 -1.30 1.60
CA VAL A 121 12.65 -1.42 2.38
C VAL A 121 12.57 -0.36 3.49
N PRO A 122 11.37 0.15 3.85
CA PRO A 122 10.09 -0.04 3.15
C PRO A 122 10.03 0.75 1.83
N GLY A 123 9.35 0.21 0.83
CA GLY A 123 9.30 0.81 -0.50
C GLY A 123 8.77 2.24 -0.52
N GLN A 124 9.56 3.16 -1.08
CA GLN A 124 9.25 4.58 -1.18
C GLN A 124 9.27 5.08 -2.62
N ASN A 125 8.38 6.02 -2.94
CA ASN A 125 8.60 6.95 -4.04
C ASN A 125 9.43 8.10 -3.52
N ILE A 126 10.56 8.41 -4.14
CA ILE A 126 11.36 9.58 -3.76
C ILE A 126 11.30 10.60 -4.91
N VAL A 127 10.82 11.80 -4.60
CA VAL A 127 10.90 12.94 -5.51
C VAL A 127 12.12 13.78 -5.16
N TYR A 128 12.75 14.34 -6.18
CA TYR A 128 14.00 15.08 -6.13
C TYR A 128 13.85 16.44 -6.81
N ALA A 129 14.55 17.43 -6.30
CA ALA A 129 14.80 18.71 -6.96
C ALA A 129 16.20 19.21 -6.60
N ASP A 130 16.84 20.02 -7.50
CA ASP A 130 18.13 20.64 -7.23
C ASP A 130 18.16 22.15 -7.55
N VAL A 131 19.23 22.80 -7.10
CA VAL A 131 19.44 24.25 -7.31
C VAL A 131 19.67 24.62 -8.78
N ASN A 132 19.91 23.66 -9.68
CA ASN A 132 20.05 23.85 -11.12
C ASN A 132 18.71 23.81 -11.84
N GLY A 133 17.60 23.59 -11.12
CA GLY A 133 16.25 23.51 -11.66
C GLY A 133 15.85 22.12 -12.16
N ASN A 134 16.64 21.09 -11.89
CA ASN A 134 16.26 19.72 -12.24
C ASN A 134 15.26 19.17 -11.22
N ILE A 135 14.32 18.36 -11.72
CA ILE A 135 13.38 17.57 -10.92
C ILE A 135 13.41 16.11 -11.32
N GLY A 136 13.22 15.21 -10.38
CA GLY A 136 13.25 13.78 -10.64
C GLY A 136 12.40 12.95 -9.70
N TRP A 137 12.21 11.69 -10.06
CA TRP A 137 11.56 10.68 -9.25
C TRP A 137 12.16 9.30 -9.54
N ARG A 138 12.38 8.54 -8.47
CA ARG A 138 12.64 7.10 -8.53
C ARG A 138 11.92 6.37 -7.40
N PRO A 139 11.46 5.14 -7.63
CA PRO A 139 11.07 4.24 -6.53
C PRO A 139 12.34 3.68 -5.88
N ALA A 140 12.42 3.81 -4.58
CA ALA A 140 13.45 3.28 -3.70
C ALA A 140 12.89 2.03 -3.03
N VAL A 141 13.10 0.86 -3.63
CA VAL A 141 12.50 -0.40 -3.20
C VAL A 141 13.08 -1.60 -3.95
N TYR A 142 13.21 -2.73 -3.26
CA TYR A 142 13.48 -4.02 -3.89
C TYR A 142 12.18 -4.71 -4.28
N VAL A 143 12.03 -5.03 -5.56
CA VAL A 143 10.85 -5.69 -6.12
C VAL A 143 11.19 -7.14 -6.44
N PRO A 144 10.54 -8.13 -5.82
CA PRO A 144 10.83 -9.53 -6.10
C PRO A 144 10.37 -9.92 -7.51
N ILE A 145 11.20 -10.70 -8.22
CA ILE A 145 10.83 -11.29 -9.50
C ILE A 145 10.06 -12.58 -9.23
N ARG A 146 8.78 -12.57 -9.59
CA ARG A 146 7.87 -13.72 -9.51
C ARG A 146 7.73 -14.39 -10.87
N ARG A 147 7.49 -15.70 -10.86
CA ARG A 147 7.21 -16.43 -12.12
C ARG A 147 5.86 -16.03 -12.71
N GLU A 148 4.87 -15.86 -11.85
CA GLU A 148 3.51 -15.42 -12.21
C GLU A 148 3.12 -14.20 -11.39
N GLY A 149 2.62 -13.23 -12.07
CA GLY A 149 2.63 -11.82 -11.80
C GLY A 149 1.88 -11.25 -10.60
N PHE A 150 1.47 -11.94 -9.51
CA PHE A 150 0.88 -11.23 -8.36
C PHE A 150 0.87 -12.08 -7.07
N SER A 151 0.90 -11.40 -5.92
CA SER A 151 0.93 -11.99 -4.58
C SER A 151 -0.39 -11.90 -3.81
N MET A 152 -1.48 -11.56 -4.47
CA MET A 152 -2.77 -11.31 -3.80
C MET A 152 -3.40 -12.54 -3.12
N ILE A 153 -2.87 -13.72 -3.39
CA ILE A 153 -3.27 -14.98 -2.77
C ILE A 153 -2.05 -15.80 -2.38
N PRO A 154 -2.12 -16.56 -1.26
CA PRO A 154 -1.05 -17.47 -0.87
C PRO A 154 -0.74 -18.49 -1.97
N ARG A 155 0.55 -18.82 -2.11
CA ARG A 155 1.07 -19.76 -3.10
C ARG A 155 1.39 -21.12 -2.47
N PRO A 156 1.39 -22.21 -3.24
CA PRO A 156 1.92 -23.49 -2.77
C PRO A 156 3.40 -23.37 -2.41
N GLY A 157 3.78 -23.68 -1.17
CA GLY A 157 5.16 -23.60 -0.70
C GLY A 157 6.01 -24.80 -1.10
N ASP A 158 5.39 -25.89 -1.55
CA ASP A 158 6.08 -27.10 -2.01
C ASP A 158 6.43 -27.09 -3.50
N ASP A 159 5.93 -26.11 -4.28
CA ASP A 159 6.27 -25.96 -5.69
C ASP A 159 7.35 -24.89 -5.90
N PRO A 160 8.61 -25.27 -6.24
CA PRO A 160 9.71 -24.34 -6.49
C PRO A 160 9.46 -23.35 -7.64
N ALA A 161 8.40 -23.56 -8.42
CA ALA A 161 8.02 -22.67 -9.48
C ALA A 161 7.55 -21.30 -8.97
N PHE A 162 7.09 -21.23 -7.72
CA PHE A 162 6.62 -20.00 -7.08
C PHE A 162 7.70 -19.29 -6.25
N ASP A 163 8.89 -19.87 -6.10
CA ASP A 163 10.02 -19.20 -5.42
C ASP A 163 10.39 -17.90 -6.13
N TRP A 164 10.77 -16.91 -5.35
CA TRP A 164 11.30 -15.69 -5.90
C TRP A 164 12.63 -15.92 -6.64
N LYS A 165 12.79 -15.32 -7.81
CA LYS A 165 13.97 -15.44 -8.66
C LYS A 165 14.99 -14.32 -8.46
N GLY A 166 14.96 -13.67 -7.31
CA GLY A 166 15.74 -12.47 -7.02
C GLY A 166 14.89 -11.22 -7.08
N GLN A 167 15.52 -10.09 -7.35
CA GLN A 167 14.87 -8.77 -7.45
C GLN A 167 15.02 -8.20 -8.85
N VAL A 168 14.11 -7.29 -9.20
CA VAL A 168 14.21 -6.49 -10.43
C VAL A 168 15.50 -5.68 -10.38
N PRO A 169 16.34 -5.74 -11.44
CA PRO A 169 17.54 -4.92 -11.52
C PRO A 169 17.23 -3.43 -11.37
N PHE A 170 18.08 -2.69 -10.67
CA PHE A 170 17.85 -1.27 -10.40
C PHE A 170 17.77 -0.45 -11.69
N GLU A 171 18.56 -0.80 -12.69
CA GLU A 171 18.57 -0.17 -14.02
C GLU A 171 17.25 -0.35 -14.78
N ASP A 172 16.51 -1.44 -14.51
CA ASP A 172 15.19 -1.71 -15.12
C ASP A 172 14.05 -0.98 -14.38
N MET A 173 14.31 -0.45 -13.17
CA MET A 173 13.29 0.26 -12.40
C MET A 173 12.93 1.60 -13.05
N PRO A 174 11.64 1.98 -13.04
CA PRO A 174 11.19 3.20 -13.69
C PRO A 174 11.76 4.45 -13.01
N PHE A 175 11.92 5.51 -13.78
CA PHE A 175 12.28 6.83 -13.25
C PHE A 175 11.71 7.96 -14.12
N LEU A 176 11.69 9.16 -13.55
CA LEU A 176 11.44 10.41 -14.27
C LEU A 176 12.59 11.38 -13.97
N PHE A 177 13.06 12.05 -15.00
CA PHE A 177 14.01 13.15 -14.88
C PHE A 177 13.61 14.25 -15.84
N ASN A 178 13.40 15.45 -15.34
CA ASN A 178 12.98 16.63 -16.08
C ASN A 178 11.81 16.38 -17.06
N PRO A 179 10.66 15.85 -16.60
CA PRO A 179 9.55 15.60 -17.50
C PRO A 179 8.99 16.90 -18.09
N ASP A 180 8.57 16.88 -19.36
CA ASP A 180 8.05 18.04 -20.11
C ASP A 180 6.92 18.80 -19.40
N LYS A 181 6.13 18.11 -18.57
CA LYS A 181 5.05 18.74 -17.79
C LYS A 181 5.54 19.66 -16.66
N GLY A 182 6.85 19.69 -16.37
CA GLY A 182 7.47 20.62 -15.42
C GLY A 182 7.20 20.36 -13.93
N PHE A 183 6.52 19.27 -13.57
CA PHE A 183 6.30 18.87 -12.16
C PHE A 183 6.23 17.35 -12.00
N ILE A 184 6.42 16.90 -10.76
CA ILE A 184 6.29 15.50 -10.35
C ILE A 184 5.44 15.45 -9.09
N SER A 185 4.51 14.50 -9.02
CA SER A 185 3.71 14.25 -7.81
C SER A 185 3.40 12.78 -7.66
N THR A 186 3.38 12.32 -6.43
CA THR A 186 2.97 10.97 -6.02
C THR A 186 2.06 11.04 -4.81
N ALA A 187 1.05 10.19 -4.74
CA ALA A 187 0.10 10.09 -3.64
C ALA A 187 -0.28 8.63 -3.38
N ASN A 188 0.71 7.72 -3.39
CA ASN A 188 0.54 6.27 -3.28
C ASN A 188 -0.28 5.66 -4.44
N ASN A 189 -0.49 6.42 -5.50
CA ASN A 189 -1.18 5.99 -6.72
C ASN A 189 -0.25 5.16 -7.59
N ARG A 190 -0.82 4.50 -8.59
CA ARG A 190 -0.05 3.80 -9.61
C ARG A 190 0.87 4.77 -10.35
N THR A 191 2.17 4.46 -10.39
CA THR A 191 3.23 5.29 -10.99
C THR A 191 3.80 4.70 -12.28
N ILE A 192 3.36 3.52 -12.69
CA ILE A 192 3.84 2.80 -13.89
C ILE A 192 2.74 2.58 -14.92
N GLY A 193 3.11 2.52 -16.20
CA GLY A 193 2.21 2.13 -17.30
C GLY A 193 1.89 0.63 -17.32
N ASN A 194 1.04 0.24 -18.28
CA ASN A 194 0.72 -1.17 -18.50
C ASN A 194 1.80 -1.92 -19.28
N ASP A 195 2.70 -1.20 -19.88
CA ASP A 195 3.84 -1.64 -20.70
C ASP A 195 5.09 -1.97 -19.87
N PHE A 196 5.06 -1.67 -18.56
CA PHE A 196 6.17 -2.01 -17.68
C PHE A 196 6.29 -3.52 -17.52
N PRO A 197 7.49 -4.12 -17.76
CA PRO A 197 7.62 -5.57 -17.95
C PRO A 197 7.53 -6.39 -16.66
N TYR A 198 7.66 -5.75 -15.49
CA TYR A 198 7.62 -6.42 -14.20
C TYR A 198 6.33 -6.11 -13.44
N TYR A 199 5.88 -7.07 -12.65
CA TYR A 199 4.81 -6.83 -11.69
C TYR A 199 5.35 -6.03 -10.50
N ILE A 200 4.73 -4.88 -10.22
CA ILE A 200 5.09 -4.01 -9.09
C ILE A 200 4.06 -4.11 -7.97
N SER A 201 2.78 -4.01 -8.29
CA SER A 201 1.70 -4.06 -7.30
C SER A 201 0.33 -4.27 -7.94
N GLY A 202 -0.56 -4.92 -7.19
CA GLY A 202 -1.99 -5.00 -7.47
C GLY A 202 -2.85 -4.08 -6.59
N LEU A 203 -2.25 -3.48 -5.56
CA LEU A 203 -2.96 -2.70 -4.53
C LEU A 203 -2.39 -1.28 -4.41
N TRP A 204 -2.86 -0.40 -5.27
CA TRP A 204 -2.54 1.02 -5.23
C TRP A 204 -3.60 1.79 -4.44
N ALA A 205 -3.22 2.94 -3.87
CA ALA A 205 -4.20 3.87 -3.31
C ALA A 205 -5.17 4.36 -4.39
N ASP A 206 -6.36 4.78 -3.95
CA ASP A 206 -7.33 5.43 -4.81
C ASP A 206 -6.72 6.66 -5.50
N PRO A 207 -6.93 6.85 -6.81
CA PRO A 207 -6.28 7.91 -7.57
C PRO A 207 -6.79 9.33 -7.27
N SER A 208 -7.86 9.50 -6.49
CA SER A 208 -8.51 10.80 -6.25
C SER A 208 -7.55 11.85 -5.72
N ARG A 209 -6.69 11.50 -4.73
CA ARG A 209 -5.70 12.43 -4.18
C ARG A 209 -4.65 12.85 -5.23
N ALA A 210 -4.15 11.89 -5.99
CA ALA A 210 -3.20 12.16 -7.06
C ALA A 210 -3.82 13.03 -8.16
N ALA A 211 -5.08 12.79 -8.51
CA ALA A 211 -5.82 13.58 -9.49
C ALA A 211 -6.02 15.03 -9.02
N LEU A 212 -6.39 15.24 -7.75
CA LEU A 212 -6.52 16.58 -7.17
C LEU A 212 -5.18 17.34 -7.19
N ILE A 213 -4.10 16.72 -6.70
CA ILE A 213 -2.76 17.32 -6.70
C ILE A 213 -2.34 17.70 -8.12
N LYS A 214 -2.50 16.77 -9.08
CA LYS A 214 -2.19 17.02 -10.48
C LYS A 214 -2.98 18.21 -11.02
N LYS A 215 -4.29 18.24 -10.83
CA LYS A 215 -5.18 19.33 -11.26
C LYS A 215 -4.77 20.68 -10.68
N ARG A 216 -4.36 20.71 -9.42
CA ARG A 216 -3.88 21.93 -8.75
C ARG A 216 -2.56 22.41 -9.37
N LEU A 217 -1.60 21.50 -9.60
CA LEU A 217 -0.30 21.82 -10.20
C LEU A 217 -0.41 22.28 -11.65
N GLU A 218 -1.28 21.64 -12.46
CA GLU A 218 -1.50 22.01 -13.86
C GLU A 218 -2.10 23.43 -14.06
N ASN A 219 -2.74 23.96 -13.04
CA ASN A 219 -3.32 25.31 -13.08
C ASN A 219 -2.37 26.42 -12.58
N LEU A 220 -1.13 26.07 -12.22
CA LEU A 220 -0.12 27.02 -11.76
C LEU A 220 0.97 27.21 -12.82
N ASN A 221 1.27 28.47 -13.18
CA ASN A 221 2.34 28.79 -14.12
C ASN A 221 3.67 29.04 -13.38
N GLU A 222 3.62 29.77 -12.27
CA GLU A 222 4.75 30.05 -11.39
C GLU A 222 4.36 29.64 -9.98
N MET A 223 4.98 28.56 -9.48
CA MET A 223 4.63 28.01 -8.17
C MET A 223 5.36 28.71 -7.05
N THR A 224 4.62 29.17 -6.06
CA THR A 224 5.14 29.74 -4.84
C THR A 224 5.08 28.75 -3.67
N VAL A 225 5.76 29.07 -2.57
CA VAL A 225 5.67 28.29 -1.33
C VAL A 225 4.23 28.30 -0.78
N ASP A 226 3.50 29.42 -0.95
CA ASP A 226 2.12 29.50 -0.46
C ASP A 226 1.15 28.69 -1.32
N ASP A 227 1.41 28.54 -2.62
CA ASP A 227 0.66 27.57 -3.46
C ASP A 227 0.87 26.15 -2.97
N MET A 228 2.10 25.75 -2.63
CA MET A 228 2.38 24.43 -2.08
C MET A 228 1.70 24.19 -0.74
N LYS A 229 1.68 25.19 0.15
CA LYS A 229 0.91 25.12 1.42
C LYS A 229 -0.58 24.98 1.15
N SER A 230 -1.12 25.72 0.16
CA SER A 230 -2.52 25.63 -0.23
C SER A 230 -2.88 24.25 -0.76
N ILE A 231 -2.01 23.61 -1.56
CA ILE A 231 -2.21 22.23 -2.03
C ILE A 231 -2.18 21.24 -0.85
N GLN A 232 -1.24 21.43 0.08
CA GLN A 232 -1.09 20.58 1.27
C GLN A 232 -2.30 20.60 2.20
N LEU A 233 -3.00 21.74 2.26
CA LEU A 233 -4.19 21.99 3.08
C LEU A 233 -5.50 21.87 2.31
N ASP A 234 -5.49 21.32 1.12
CA ASP A 234 -6.69 21.10 0.32
C ASP A 234 -7.34 19.76 0.73
N TYR A 235 -8.43 19.86 1.47
CA TYR A 235 -9.24 18.70 1.92
C TYR A 235 -10.38 18.36 0.97
N THR A 236 -10.32 18.79 -0.27
CA THR A 236 -11.30 18.45 -1.30
C THR A 236 -11.27 16.96 -1.61
N SER A 237 -12.40 16.29 -1.48
CA SER A 237 -12.55 14.88 -1.79
C SER A 237 -13.09 14.68 -3.21
N GLU A 238 -12.20 14.46 -4.18
CA GLU A 238 -12.64 14.13 -5.55
C GLU A 238 -13.40 12.81 -5.59
N PHE A 239 -13.09 11.86 -4.69
CA PHE A 239 -13.88 10.63 -4.52
C PHE A 239 -15.32 10.95 -4.07
N ALA A 240 -15.49 11.81 -3.07
CA ALA A 240 -16.81 12.21 -2.62
C ALA A 240 -17.60 12.93 -3.73
N LYS A 241 -16.96 13.84 -4.46
CA LYS A 241 -17.60 14.54 -5.60
C LYS A 241 -18.07 13.60 -6.71
N GLU A 242 -17.34 12.51 -6.93
CA GLU A 242 -17.71 11.46 -7.90
C GLU A 242 -18.94 10.65 -7.41
N ILE A 243 -18.95 10.25 -6.13
CA ILE A 243 -19.94 9.34 -5.57
C ILE A 243 -21.22 10.06 -5.12
N LEU A 244 -21.12 11.28 -4.62
CA LEU A 244 -22.22 12.04 -4.05
C LEU A 244 -23.45 12.17 -4.98
N PRO A 245 -23.32 12.43 -6.29
CA PRO A 245 -24.47 12.46 -7.20
C PRO A 245 -25.27 11.15 -7.21
N HIS A 246 -24.60 10.00 -7.11
CA HIS A 246 -25.26 8.70 -7.07
C HIS A 246 -26.07 8.52 -5.77
N ILE A 247 -25.53 8.99 -4.64
CA ILE A 247 -26.23 8.97 -3.36
C ILE A 247 -27.45 9.88 -3.41
N LEU A 248 -27.29 11.11 -3.94
CA LEU A 248 -28.41 12.07 -4.05
C LEU A 248 -29.54 11.61 -4.97
N ASN A 249 -29.24 10.81 -6.00
CA ASN A 249 -30.22 10.22 -6.89
C ASN A 249 -31.10 9.15 -6.21
N LEU A 250 -30.75 8.70 -4.99
CA LEU A 250 -31.61 7.79 -4.20
C LEU A 250 -32.70 8.52 -3.43
N GLU A 251 -32.67 9.86 -3.39
CA GLU A 251 -33.72 10.68 -2.75
C GLU A 251 -35.03 10.56 -3.53
N THR A 252 -36.10 10.14 -2.83
CA THR A 252 -37.45 9.94 -3.44
C THR A 252 -38.36 11.16 -3.30
N GLY A 253 -37.95 12.14 -2.47
CA GLY A 253 -38.74 13.31 -2.10
C GLY A 253 -39.74 13.08 -0.94
N ASN A 254 -39.85 11.84 -0.49
CA ASN A 254 -40.76 11.45 0.62
C ASN A 254 -40.04 11.29 1.96
N GLU A 255 -38.74 11.62 2.02
CA GLU A 255 -37.91 11.48 3.22
C GLU A 255 -38.40 12.39 4.35
N THR A 256 -38.35 11.87 5.57
CA THR A 256 -38.79 12.58 6.78
C THR A 256 -37.67 12.56 7.85
N GLY A 257 -37.82 13.42 8.84
CA GLY A 257 -36.95 13.40 10.04
C GLY A 257 -35.46 13.55 9.73
N ARG A 258 -34.68 12.59 10.24
CA ARG A 258 -33.19 12.59 10.11
C ARG A 258 -32.76 12.40 8.66
N LEU A 259 -33.40 11.52 7.91
CA LEU A 259 -33.02 11.20 6.54
C LEU A 259 -33.15 12.45 5.63
N LYS A 260 -34.28 13.18 5.73
CA LYS A 260 -34.48 14.45 5.00
C LYS A 260 -33.38 15.47 5.32
N ARG A 261 -33.00 15.58 6.61
CA ARG A 261 -31.95 16.48 7.03
C ARG A 261 -30.56 16.05 6.49
N SER A 262 -30.28 14.73 6.48
CA SER A 262 -29.05 14.21 5.89
C SER A 262 -28.91 14.53 4.41
N PHE A 263 -29.97 14.34 3.62
CA PHE A 263 -29.96 14.72 2.20
C PHE A 263 -29.77 16.23 2.00
N LYS A 264 -30.36 17.05 2.88
CA LYS A 264 -30.12 18.50 2.82
C LYS A 264 -28.64 18.84 3.01
N PHE A 265 -27.97 18.31 4.05
CA PHE A 265 -26.53 18.53 4.28
C PHE A 265 -25.68 18.06 3.10
N LEU A 266 -25.96 16.86 2.57
CA LEU A 266 -25.22 16.32 1.44
C LEU A 266 -25.39 17.14 0.16
N ARG A 267 -26.56 17.70 -0.07
CA ARG A 267 -26.86 18.51 -1.25
C ARG A 267 -26.17 19.88 -1.21
N GLU A 268 -26.03 20.44 -0.02
CA GLU A 268 -25.36 21.72 0.23
C GLU A 268 -23.84 21.60 0.37
N TRP A 269 -23.30 20.36 0.40
CA TRP A 269 -21.88 20.10 0.62
C TRP A 269 -21.08 20.32 -0.67
N ASP A 270 -19.98 21.05 -0.54
CA ASP A 270 -19.02 21.36 -1.62
C ASP A 270 -17.99 20.23 -1.87
N GLY A 271 -18.03 19.15 -1.08
CA GLY A 271 -17.08 18.04 -1.15
C GLY A 271 -15.75 18.31 -0.45
N VAL A 272 -15.66 19.35 0.38
CA VAL A 272 -14.49 19.63 1.22
C VAL A 272 -14.66 18.98 2.59
N GLU A 273 -13.70 18.15 3.00
CA GLU A 273 -13.77 17.36 4.23
C GLU A 273 -13.26 18.15 5.45
N HIS A 274 -14.02 19.15 5.88
CA HIS A 274 -13.75 19.87 7.13
C HIS A 274 -14.14 19.07 8.37
N ALA A 275 -13.37 19.23 9.45
CA ALA A 275 -13.56 18.49 10.71
C ALA A 275 -14.92 18.76 11.39
N ASP A 276 -15.53 19.90 11.15
CA ASP A 276 -16.82 20.34 11.68
C ASP A 276 -17.98 20.20 10.68
N SER A 277 -17.76 19.56 9.54
CA SER A 277 -18.78 19.35 8.50
C SER A 277 -19.67 18.14 8.81
N GLU A 278 -20.96 18.39 9.04
CA GLU A 278 -21.96 17.33 9.18
C GLU A 278 -22.10 16.49 7.91
N ALA A 279 -21.94 17.10 6.74
CA ALA A 279 -22.01 16.41 5.46
C ALA A 279 -20.87 15.40 5.30
N THR A 280 -19.63 15.78 5.69
CA THR A 280 -18.50 14.88 5.70
C THR A 280 -18.77 13.65 6.57
N LEU A 281 -19.23 13.86 7.81
CA LEU A 281 -19.57 12.76 8.72
C LEU A 281 -20.65 11.85 8.13
N ILE A 282 -21.72 12.43 7.57
CA ILE A 282 -22.82 11.69 6.95
C ILE A 282 -22.32 10.86 5.77
N PHE A 283 -21.52 11.46 4.89
CA PHE A 283 -20.94 10.76 3.73
C PHE A 283 -20.12 9.55 4.16
N HIS A 284 -19.16 9.72 5.07
CA HIS A 284 -18.33 8.61 5.54
C HIS A 284 -19.12 7.53 6.30
N ALA A 285 -20.17 7.93 7.05
CA ALA A 285 -21.07 6.96 7.67
C ALA A 285 -21.85 6.13 6.63
N ILE A 286 -22.31 6.77 5.54
CA ILE A 286 -22.95 6.06 4.41
C ILE A 286 -21.94 5.08 3.79
N MET A 287 -20.75 5.53 3.45
CA MET A 287 -19.73 4.69 2.80
C MET A 287 -19.38 3.48 3.64
N ARG A 288 -19.16 3.65 4.96
CA ARG A 288 -18.87 2.54 5.88
C ARG A 288 -20.03 1.52 5.94
N ASN A 289 -21.25 2.00 6.09
CA ASN A 289 -22.42 1.10 6.15
C ASN A 289 -22.67 0.42 4.81
N LEU A 290 -22.42 1.10 3.71
CA LEU A 290 -22.59 0.55 2.37
C LEU A 290 -21.68 -0.67 2.15
N VAL A 291 -20.41 -0.61 2.57
CA VAL A 291 -19.50 -1.75 2.54
C VAL A 291 -20.04 -2.94 3.30
N THR A 292 -20.49 -2.70 4.54
CA THR A 292 -21.07 -3.74 5.38
C THR A 292 -22.34 -4.33 4.76
N ASN A 293 -23.17 -3.51 4.13
CA ASN A 293 -24.41 -3.98 3.51
C ASN A 293 -24.21 -4.71 2.17
N ILE A 294 -23.13 -4.40 1.44
CA ILE A 294 -22.82 -5.05 0.16
C ILE A 294 -22.11 -6.40 0.35
N TYR A 295 -21.21 -6.49 1.35
CA TYR A 295 -20.31 -7.64 1.49
C TYR A 295 -20.47 -8.39 2.82
N GLY A 296 -21.36 -7.88 3.71
CA GLY A 296 -21.43 -8.39 5.08
C GLY A 296 -22.03 -9.78 5.19
N ASP A 297 -22.97 -10.15 4.33
CA ASP A 297 -23.60 -11.47 4.32
C ASP A 297 -22.61 -12.54 3.84
N GLU A 298 -21.87 -12.31 2.77
CA GLU A 298 -20.85 -13.26 2.29
C GLU A 298 -19.66 -13.37 3.25
N LEU A 299 -19.13 -12.23 3.72
CA LEU A 299 -17.95 -12.22 4.59
C LEU A 299 -18.25 -12.74 5.99
N SER A 300 -19.47 -12.52 6.50
CA SER A 300 -19.86 -13.04 7.81
C SER A 300 -19.96 -14.57 7.86
N LEU A 301 -20.18 -15.21 6.71
CA LEU A 301 -20.12 -16.68 6.58
C LEU A 301 -18.72 -17.22 6.89
N LEU A 302 -17.67 -16.42 6.66
CA LEU A 302 -16.29 -16.77 6.98
C LEU A 302 -15.94 -16.42 8.44
N GLY A 303 -16.74 -15.59 9.10
CA GLY A 303 -16.59 -15.11 10.47
C GLY A 303 -16.46 -13.59 10.54
N GLN A 304 -16.88 -12.98 11.67
CA GLN A 304 -16.91 -11.52 11.86
C GLN A 304 -15.52 -10.88 11.63
N ASN A 305 -14.45 -11.56 12.02
CA ASN A 305 -13.09 -11.04 11.84
C ASN A 305 -12.71 -10.79 10.36
N TYR A 306 -13.32 -11.53 9.42
CA TYR A 306 -13.06 -11.33 7.98
C TYR A 306 -13.75 -10.07 7.46
N LEU A 307 -14.97 -9.79 7.93
CA LEU A 307 -15.66 -8.55 7.61
C LEU A 307 -14.90 -7.34 8.15
N ASP A 308 -14.46 -7.40 9.40
CA ASP A 308 -13.72 -6.31 10.04
C ASP A 308 -12.38 -6.06 9.33
N ALA A 309 -11.67 -7.12 8.94
CA ALA A 309 -10.43 -7.03 8.18
C ALA A 309 -10.66 -6.41 6.79
N TYR A 310 -11.72 -6.83 6.08
CA TYR A 310 -12.06 -6.27 4.77
C TYR A 310 -12.43 -4.79 4.83
N VAL A 311 -13.25 -4.39 5.80
CA VAL A 311 -13.60 -2.97 6.04
C VAL A 311 -12.36 -2.13 6.34
N GLY A 312 -11.32 -2.73 6.97
CA GLY A 312 -10.03 -2.09 7.23
C GLY A 312 -9.18 -1.86 5.99
N LEU A 313 -9.42 -2.56 4.88
CA LEU A 313 -8.68 -2.42 3.62
C LEU A 313 -9.21 -1.26 2.77
N LYS A 314 -9.13 -0.03 3.29
CA LYS A 314 -9.73 1.18 2.71
C LYS A 314 -9.51 1.32 1.19
N TYR A 315 -8.29 1.15 0.70
CA TYR A 315 -8.00 1.34 -0.74
C TYR A 315 -8.70 0.31 -1.64
N LEU A 316 -8.83 -0.92 -1.18
CA LEU A 316 -9.58 -1.94 -1.90
C LEU A 316 -11.06 -1.64 -1.89
N VAL A 317 -11.58 -1.24 -0.74
CA VAL A 317 -12.98 -0.89 -0.51
C VAL A 317 -13.39 0.29 -1.37
N ASP A 318 -12.66 1.42 -1.33
CA ASP A 318 -12.97 2.61 -2.13
C ASP A 318 -12.98 2.29 -3.63
N ARG A 319 -12.02 1.50 -4.10
CA ARG A 319 -11.96 1.04 -5.50
C ARG A 319 -13.18 0.17 -5.88
N ARG A 320 -13.60 -0.74 -4.99
CA ARG A 320 -14.76 -1.60 -5.23
C ARG A 320 -16.06 -0.82 -5.19
N LEU A 321 -16.24 0.10 -4.27
CA LEU A 321 -17.40 0.96 -4.20
C LEU A 321 -17.52 1.83 -5.45
N ARG A 322 -16.42 2.41 -5.94
CA ARG A 322 -16.43 3.15 -7.21
C ARG A 322 -16.95 2.27 -8.35
N GLN A 323 -16.49 1.01 -8.47
CA GLN A 323 -16.99 0.07 -9.49
C GLN A 323 -18.49 -0.19 -9.38
N VAL A 324 -19.04 -0.31 -8.16
CA VAL A 324 -20.49 -0.47 -7.93
C VAL A 324 -21.27 0.72 -8.48
N PHE A 325 -20.83 1.94 -8.19
CA PHE A 325 -21.52 3.16 -8.64
C PHE A 325 -21.35 3.46 -10.12
N THR A 326 -20.21 3.10 -10.71
CA THR A 326 -19.91 3.39 -12.12
C THR A 326 -20.23 2.24 -13.08
N ASN A 327 -20.85 1.14 -12.60
CA ASN A 327 -21.14 -0.06 -13.38
C ASN A 327 -19.88 -0.61 -14.09
N GLY A 328 -18.73 -0.55 -13.42
CA GLY A 328 -17.45 -1.01 -13.94
C GLY A 328 -16.82 -0.10 -15.00
N LYS A 329 -17.36 1.08 -15.22
CA LYS A 329 -16.74 2.10 -16.09
C LYS A 329 -15.85 3.00 -15.25
N SER A 330 -14.59 2.59 -15.09
CA SER A 330 -13.55 3.42 -14.45
C SER A 330 -12.24 3.32 -15.24
#